data_eaead04dadfff9d2bf058ab4ce945378
#
_entry.id   eaead04dadfff9d2bf058ab4ce945378
#
_cell.length_a   1.000
_cell.length_b   1.000
_cell.length_c   1.000
_cell.angle_alpha   90.00
_cell.angle_beta   90.00
_cell.angle_gamma   90.00
#
_symmetry.space_group_name_H-M   'P 1'
#
loop_
_entity.id
_entity.type
_entity.pdbx_description
1 polymer ?
#
loop_
_entity_poly.entity_id
_entity_poly.type
_entity_poly.pdbx_seq_one_letter_code
_entity_poly.pdbx_strand_id
1 'polypeptide(L)'
;MLVARLMSLRLPILRDVARVRRSLQGFLIMRKFELNRITAELRKLTPEQRKQVSAELASLDAQSVPTALIEGRFSSGAACPHCESRRVIRNGHANGLQRYRCRECHKTFSALTGTPLNRLHKRDKWLGQTQALEAWVSLREVAATLGIHLSTAHRWRHRFLALPKAIQPKALTGIAEVDETLFLLSFKGKRSGLDRKPRKRGGKATKRGLSHEQVPVLVARDRSGATMDCVLDAMDAVALSAALKPFVPTDIVLCTDGSKALAAAARDLGIEHHAVNLSAGRRVDGAWHVQNVNAYHSRLKGWIYKLRGVATRYLASYLGWFRTLDRTRTDPLNPQHWLALAIGPAT
;
A
#
# COMPACT_ATOMS: atom_id res chain seq x y z
N MET A 1 -11.60 0.04 -36.97
CA MET A 1 -10.99 -0.87 -37.96
C MET A 1 -10.53 -2.23 -37.38
N LEU A 2 -10.21 -2.37 -36.11
CA LEU A 2 -9.80 -3.67 -35.50
C LEU A 2 -10.97 -4.66 -35.34
N VAL A 3 -12.19 -4.18 -35.12
CA VAL A 3 -13.40 -5.02 -34.96
C VAL A 3 -13.79 -5.72 -36.28
N ALA A 4 -13.51 -5.11 -37.41
CA ALA A 4 -13.81 -5.70 -38.72
C ALA A 4 -12.87 -6.85 -39.12
N ARG A 5 -11.64 -6.88 -38.61
CA ARG A 5 -10.66 -7.95 -38.90
C ARG A 5 -10.89 -9.22 -38.07
N LEU A 6 -11.55 -9.11 -36.93
CA LEU A 6 -11.95 -10.27 -36.10
C LEU A 6 -13.19 -10.99 -36.65
N MET A 7 -13.96 -10.34 -37.54
CA MET A 7 -15.13 -10.96 -38.17
C MET A 7 -14.81 -11.95 -39.30
N SER A 8 -13.56 -12.00 -39.78
CA SER A 8 -13.15 -12.98 -40.82
C SER A 8 -12.75 -14.34 -40.28
N LEU A 9 -12.57 -14.48 -38.98
CA LEU A 9 -12.39 -15.75 -38.31
C LEU A 9 -13.79 -16.31 -37.98
N ARG A 10 -14.26 -17.29 -38.75
CA ARG A 10 -15.52 -18.02 -38.54
C ARG A 10 -15.50 -18.81 -37.22
N LEU A 11 -15.49 -18.11 -36.08
CA LEU A 11 -15.66 -18.68 -34.76
C LEU A 11 -17.08 -18.35 -34.27
N PRO A 12 -17.96 -19.34 -34.03
CA PRO A 12 -19.33 -19.09 -33.52
C PRO A 12 -19.39 -18.33 -32.21
N ILE A 13 -18.28 -18.31 -31.45
CA ILE A 13 -18.11 -17.63 -30.16
C ILE A 13 -18.30 -16.11 -30.22
N LEU A 14 -17.95 -15.43 -31.33
CA LEU A 14 -18.01 -13.96 -31.43
C LEU A 14 -19.43 -13.40 -31.58
N ARG A 15 -20.40 -14.19 -32.03
CA ARG A 15 -21.81 -13.79 -32.03
C ARG A 15 -22.40 -13.65 -30.62
N ASP A 16 -21.93 -14.49 -29.70
CA ASP A 16 -22.37 -14.46 -28.29
C ASP A 16 -21.73 -13.31 -27.50
N VAL A 17 -20.49 -12.90 -27.82
CA VAL A 17 -19.84 -11.73 -27.19
C VAL A 17 -20.56 -10.42 -27.55
N ALA A 18 -21.09 -10.29 -28.76
CA ALA A 18 -21.91 -9.12 -29.15
C ALA A 18 -23.28 -9.12 -28.43
N ARG A 19 -23.83 -10.28 -28.10
CA ARG A 19 -25.05 -10.43 -27.31
C ARG A 19 -24.81 -10.09 -25.82
N VAL A 20 -23.66 -10.49 -25.29
CA VAL A 20 -23.18 -10.14 -23.94
C VAL A 20 -23.01 -8.60 -23.80
N ARG A 21 -22.50 -7.93 -24.84
CA ARG A 21 -22.33 -6.46 -24.84
C ARG A 21 -23.65 -5.69 -24.76
N ARG A 22 -24.74 -6.21 -25.28
CA ARG A 22 -26.11 -5.64 -25.15
C ARG A 22 -26.77 -5.97 -23.82
N SER A 23 -26.36 -7.06 -23.15
CA SER A 23 -26.86 -7.50 -21.86
C SER A 23 -26.19 -6.83 -20.66
N LEU A 24 -25.00 -6.20 -20.83
CA LEU A 24 -24.27 -5.49 -19.78
C LEU A 24 -24.90 -4.13 -19.40
N GLN A 25 -25.96 -3.71 -20.05
CA GLN A 25 -26.82 -2.60 -19.59
C GLN A 25 -27.84 -3.00 -18.51
N GLY A 26 -27.99 -4.28 -18.23
CA GLY A 26 -28.80 -4.84 -17.13
C GLY A 26 -28.11 -6.09 -16.61
N PHE A 27 -27.76 -6.11 -15.36
CA PHE A 27 -27.16 -7.18 -14.58
C PHE A 27 -27.65 -8.59 -14.95
N LEU A 28 -27.13 -9.19 -16.00
CA LEU A 28 -27.35 -10.61 -16.31
C LEU A 28 -26.05 -11.36 -15.99
N ILE A 29 -26.02 -11.95 -14.80
CA ILE A 29 -25.01 -12.95 -14.43
C ILE A 29 -25.10 -14.08 -15.46
N MET A 30 -23.99 -14.33 -16.16
CA MET A 30 -23.87 -15.45 -17.11
C MET A 30 -24.23 -16.75 -16.41
N ARG A 31 -25.07 -17.57 -17.04
CA ARG A 31 -25.47 -18.87 -16.46
C ARG A 31 -24.25 -19.79 -16.37
N LYS A 32 -24.19 -20.61 -15.33
CA LYS A 32 -23.07 -21.55 -15.09
C LYS A 32 -22.76 -22.44 -16.31
N PHE A 33 -23.78 -22.87 -17.02
CA PHE A 33 -23.63 -23.66 -18.25
C PHE A 33 -22.94 -22.88 -19.37
N GLU A 34 -23.26 -21.59 -19.56
CA GLU A 34 -22.66 -20.72 -20.56
C GLU A 34 -21.17 -20.46 -20.23
N LEU A 35 -20.86 -20.23 -18.95
CA LEU A 35 -19.49 -20.11 -18.46
C LEU A 35 -18.69 -21.40 -18.69
N ASN A 36 -19.28 -22.57 -18.41
CA ASN A 36 -18.63 -23.85 -18.63
C ASN A 36 -18.35 -24.10 -20.12
N ARG A 37 -19.27 -23.71 -21.02
CA ARG A 37 -19.08 -23.81 -22.48
C ARG A 37 -17.90 -22.92 -22.93
N ILE A 38 -17.83 -21.67 -22.46
CA ILE A 38 -16.70 -20.78 -22.77
C ILE A 38 -15.41 -21.36 -22.24
N THR A 39 -15.39 -21.87 -21.01
CA THR A 39 -14.20 -22.48 -20.40
C THR A 39 -13.72 -23.70 -21.19
N ALA A 40 -14.63 -24.50 -21.73
CA ALA A 40 -14.30 -25.63 -22.60
C ALA A 40 -13.66 -25.17 -23.93
N GLU A 41 -14.18 -24.09 -24.54
CA GLU A 41 -13.61 -23.51 -25.76
C GLU A 41 -12.22 -22.88 -25.51
N LEU A 42 -11.99 -22.25 -24.35
CA LEU A 42 -10.69 -21.70 -23.99
C LEU A 42 -9.57 -22.76 -23.94
N ARG A 43 -9.91 -24.01 -23.62
CA ARG A 43 -8.94 -25.13 -23.61
C ARG A 43 -8.44 -25.50 -25.01
N LYS A 44 -9.22 -25.22 -26.06
CA LYS A 44 -8.89 -25.55 -27.47
C LYS A 44 -8.02 -24.46 -28.13
N LEU A 45 -7.78 -23.32 -27.46
CA LEU A 45 -7.02 -22.20 -28.02
C LEU A 45 -5.54 -22.52 -28.11
N THR A 46 -4.88 -22.04 -29.18
CA THR A 46 -3.42 -22.02 -29.29
C THR A 46 -2.79 -21.10 -28.24
N PRO A 47 -1.48 -21.21 -27.97
CA PRO A 47 -0.78 -20.32 -27.05
C PRO A 47 -0.96 -18.83 -27.41
N GLU A 48 -0.90 -18.47 -28.69
CA GLU A 48 -1.09 -17.11 -29.20
C GLU A 48 -2.51 -16.61 -28.97
N GLN A 49 -3.51 -17.45 -29.26
CA GLN A 49 -4.92 -17.13 -29.01
C GLN A 49 -5.22 -16.95 -27.52
N ARG A 50 -4.64 -17.81 -26.65
CA ARG A 50 -4.74 -17.64 -25.18
C ARG A 50 -4.16 -16.32 -24.74
N LYS A 51 -3.01 -15.93 -25.30
CA LYS A 51 -2.39 -14.62 -25.01
C LYS A 51 -3.28 -13.46 -25.42
N GLN A 52 -3.95 -13.54 -26.59
CA GLN A 52 -4.88 -12.50 -27.04
C GLN A 52 -6.11 -12.39 -26.14
N VAL A 53 -6.73 -13.53 -25.78
CA VAL A 53 -7.88 -13.53 -24.85
C VAL A 53 -7.49 -13.02 -23.48
N SER A 54 -6.32 -13.41 -22.97
CA SER A 54 -5.80 -12.90 -21.69
C SER A 54 -5.58 -11.38 -21.72
N ALA A 55 -5.05 -10.84 -22.83
CA ALA A 55 -4.86 -9.39 -22.99
C ALA A 55 -6.20 -8.64 -23.05
N GLU A 56 -7.21 -9.19 -23.71
CA GLU A 56 -8.54 -8.58 -23.77
C GLU A 56 -9.24 -8.61 -22.41
N LEU A 57 -9.18 -9.72 -21.68
CA LEU A 57 -9.71 -9.81 -20.32
C LEU A 57 -9.02 -8.81 -19.39
N ALA A 58 -7.69 -8.72 -19.46
CA ALA A 58 -6.94 -7.75 -18.67
C ALA A 58 -7.33 -6.29 -19.01
N SER A 59 -7.63 -6.00 -20.28
CA SER A 59 -8.12 -4.67 -20.70
C SER A 59 -9.52 -4.37 -20.13
N LEU A 60 -10.43 -5.35 -20.14
CA LEU A 60 -11.76 -5.22 -19.55
C LEU A 60 -11.68 -5.01 -18.04
N ASP A 61 -10.86 -5.77 -17.35
CA ASP A 61 -10.61 -5.64 -15.92
C ASP A 61 -9.99 -4.28 -15.58
N ALA A 62 -9.02 -3.83 -16.37
CA ALA A 62 -8.38 -2.53 -16.18
C ALA A 62 -9.38 -1.36 -16.24
N GLN A 63 -10.48 -1.50 -16.97
CA GLN A 63 -11.53 -0.46 -17.08
C GLN A 63 -12.63 -0.63 -16.02
N SER A 64 -13.08 -1.86 -15.76
CA SER A 64 -14.25 -2.15 -14.94
C SER A 64 -13.93 -2.24 -13.45
N VAL A 65 -12.84 -2.91 -13.10
CA VAL A 65 -12.49 -3.19 -11.69
C VAL A 65 -12.24 -1.92 -10.86
N PRO A 66 -11.46 -0.93 -11.32
CA PRO A 66 -11.29 0.31 -10.56
C PRO A 66 -12.61 1.04 -10.33
N THR A 67 -13.51 1.04 -11.33
CA THR A 67 -14.82 1.67 -11.21
C THR A 67 -15.69 0.94 -10.20
N ALA A 68 -15.75 -0.39 -10.25
CA ALA A 68 -16.51 -1.20 -9.32
C ALA A 68 -16.03 -1.04 -7.86
N LEU A 69 -14.70 -1.02 -7.63
CA LEU A 69 -14.13 -0.79 -6.30
C LEU A 69 -14.45 0.62 -5.76
N ILE A 70 -14.41 1.62 -6.63
CA ILE A 70 -14.75 3.00 -6.25
C ILE A 70 -16.22 3.11 -5.87
N GLU A 71 -17.12 2.64 -6.73
CA GLU A 71 -18.58 2.72 -6.50
C GLU A 71 -19.00 1.85 -5.30
N GLY A 72 -18.33 0.71 -5.08
CA GLY A 72 -18.53 -0.19 -3.96
C GLY A 72 -18.36 0.47 -2.58
N ARG A 73 -17.60 1.58 -2.50
CA ARG A 73 -17.48 2.36 -1.25
C ARG A 73 -18.81 2.92 -0.74
N PHE A 74 -19.79 3.10 -1.61
CA PHE A 74 -21.11 3.61 -1.26
C PHE A 74 -22.20 2.55 -1.40
N SER A 75 -21.85 1.26 -1.42
CA SER A 75 -22.81 0.15 -1.51
C SER A 75 -23.80 0.10 -0.32
N SER A 76 -23.36 0.49 0.87
CA SER A 76 -24.17 0.58 2.09
C SER A 76 -24.84 1.95 2.29
N GLY A 77 -24.76 2.84 1.29
CA GLY A 77 -25.26 4.22 1.34
C GLY A 77 -24.13 5.25 1.31
N ALA A 78 -24.41 6.38 0.68
CA ALA A 78 -23.46 7.48 0.57
C ALA A 78 -23.64 8.48 1.71
N ALA A 79 -22.56 8.86 2.37
CA ALA A 79 -22.50 10.04 3.24
C ALA A 79 -21.72 11.17 2.57
N CYS A 80 -22.10 12.41 2.85
CA CYS A 80 -21.42 13.57 2.29
C CYS A 80 -20.05 13.75 2.92
N PRO A 81 -18.92 13.73 2.16
CA PRO A 81 -17.58 13.90 2.73
C PRO A 81 -17.29 15.34 3.18
N HIS A 82 -18.24 16.27 3.07
CA HIS A 82 -18.06 17.66 3.47
C HIS A 82 -18.80 18.02 4.77
N CYS A 83 -19.91 17.35 5.10
CA CYS A 83 -20.74 17.63 6.28
C CYS A 83 -21.35 16.35 6.88
N GLU A 84 -20.91 15.15 6.44
CA GLU A 84 -21.30 13.84 6.95
C GLU A 84 -22.79 13.51 6.84
N SER A 85 -23.61 14.41 6.28
CA SER A 85 -25.04 14.19 6.08
C SER A 85 -25.29 12.99 5.15
N ARG A 86 -26.26 12.16 5.51
CA ARG A 86 -26.76 11.07 4.65
C ARG A 86 -27.88 11.52 3.70
N ARG A 87 -28.32 12.79 3.78
CA ARG A 87 -29.33 13.37 2.86
C ARG A 87 -28.69 13.72 1.53
N VAL A 88 -28.36 12.68 0.74
CA VAL A 88 -27.71 12.81 -0.56
C VAL A 88 -28.59 12.26 -1.67
N ILE A 89 -28.47 12.85 -2.86
CA ILE A 89 -29.14 12.41 -4.08
C ILE A 89 -28.13 12.13 -5.17
N ARG A 90 -28.48 11.21 -6.08
CA ARG A 90 -27.72 11.00 -7.31
C ARG A 90 -27.82 12.24 -8.19
N ASN A 91 -26.70 12.66 -8.78
CA ASN A 91 -26.60 13.88 -9.59
C ASN A 91 -25.84 13.62 -10.89
N GLY A 92 -26.32 12.66 -11.68
CA GLY A 92 -25.71 12.26 -12.95
C GLY A 92 -24.35 11.60 -12.78
N HIS A 93 -23.59 11.56 -13.86
CA HIS A 93 -22.25 10.95 -13.92
C HIS A 93 -21.20 11.96 -14.35
N ALA A 94 -19.97 11.78 -13.93
CA ALA A 94 -18.82 12.51 -14.45
C ALA A 94 -17.60 11.58 -14.49
N ASN A 95 -16.88 11.60 -15.62
CA ASN A 95 -15.71 10.75 -15.85
C ASN A 95 -15.98 9.25 -15.55
N GLY A 96 -17.20 8.77 -15.91
CA GLY A 96 -17.61 7.38 -15.70
C GLY A 96 -17.84 6.98 -14.24
N LEU A 97 -18.02 7.94 -13.32
CA LEU A 97 -18.41 7.69 -11.92
C LEU A 97 -19.73 8.37 -11.59
N GLN A 98 -20.52 7.73 -10.74
CA GLN A 98 -21.72 8.32 -10.17
C GLN A 98 -21.35 9.57 -9.37
N ARG A 99 -22.02 10.67 -9.63
CA ARG A 99 -21.96 11.89 -8.82
C ARG A 99 -23.14 11.92 -7.86
N TYR A 100 -22.89 12.54 -6.73
CA TYR A 100 -23.87 12.80 -5.69
C TYR A 100 -23.92 14.29 -5.37
N ARG A 101 -25.08 14.76 -4.88
CA ARG A 101 -25.27 16.11 -4.32
C ARG A 101 -25.83 15.98 -2.91
N CYS A 102 -25.22 16.64 -1.97
CA CYS A 102 -25.74 16.77 -0.61
C CYS A 102 -26.89 17.76 -0.59
N ARG A 103 -27.99 17.41 0.10
CA ARG A 103 -29.14 18.32 0.28
C ARG A 103 -28.91 19.35 1.38
N GLU A 104 -27.96 19.10 2.31
CA GLU A 104 -27.63 20.02 3.39
C GLU A 104 -26.61 21.09 2.94
N CYS A 105 -25.42 20.69 2.55
CA CYS A 105 -24.36 21.63 2.19
C CYS A 105 -24.31 21.97 0.69
N HIS A 106 -25.19 21.40 -0.12
CA HIS A 106 -25.34 21.58 -1.57
C HIS A 106 -24.10 21.24 -2.41
N LYS A 107 -23.01 20.74 -1.81
CA LYS A 107 -21.80 20.34 -2.52
C LYS A 107 -22.01 19.04 -3.27
N THR A 108 -21.32 18.92 -4.41
CA THR A 108 -21.30 17.69 -5.20
C THR A 108 -20.02 16.90 -4.94
N PHE A 109 -20.13 15.57 -4.98
CA PHE A 109 -19.04 14.66 -4.72
C PHE A 109 -19.21 13.34 -5.47
N SER A 110 -18.21 12.50 -5.44
CA SER A 110 -18.23 11.12 -5.92
C SER A 110 -17.60 10.21 -4.87
N ALA A 111 -17.63 8.91 -5.08
CA ALA A 111 -17.00 7.96 -4.18
C ALA A 111 -15.46 8.10 -4.08
N LEU A 112 -14.81 8.86 -4.96
CA LEU A 112 -13.39 9.24 -4.83
C LEU A 112 -13.13 10.51 -4.01
N THR A 113 -14.15 11.31 -3.74
CA THR A 113 -13.98 12.55 -2.97
C THR A 113 -13.51 12.22 -1.57
N GLY A 114 -12.49 12.94 -1.08
CA GLY A 114 -11.84 12.70 0.21
C GLY A 114 -10.77 11.59 0.19
N THR A 115 -10.66 10.81 -0.90
CA THR A 115 -9.64 9.76 -0.99
C THR A 115 -8.30 10.28 -1.52
N PRO A 116 -7.19 9.60 -1.25
CA PRO A 116 -5.90 9.93 -1.85
C PRO A 116 -5.91 9.90 -3.38
N LEU A 117 -6.76 9.10 -4.01
CA LEU A 117 -6.83 8.96 -5.47
C LEU A 117 -7.78 9.96 -6.14
N ASN A 118 -8.41 10.85 -5.38
CA ASN A 118 -9.27 11.91 -5.91
C ASN A 118 -8.51 12.75 -6.96
N ARG A 119 -9.19 13.10 -8.06
CA ARG A 119 -8.65 13.86 -9.20
C ARG A 119 -7.46 13.20 -9.92
N LEU A 120 -7.20 11.91 -9.71
CA LEU A 120 -6.31 11.16 -10.58
C LEU A 120 -7.06 10.69 -11.83
N HIS A 121 -6.41 10.84 -12.99
CA HIS A 121 -6.92 10.38 -14.28
C HIS A 121 -6.35 9.00 -14.66
N LYS A 122 -6.74 8.48 -15.84
CA LYS A 122 -6.25 7.22 -16.42
C LYS A 122 -6.46 6.02 -15.50
N ARG A 123 -7.70 5.82 -15.05
CA ARG A 123 -8.08 4.74 -14.13
C ARG A 123 -7.80 3.35 -14.70
N ASP A 124 -7.86 3.22 -16.02
CA ASP A 124 -7.47 2.04 -16.79
C ASP A 124 -6.04 1.55 -16.47
N LYS A 125 -5.17 2.43 -15.95
CA LYS A 125 -3.78 2.11 -15.58
C LYS A 125 -3.56 1.87 -14.09
N TRP A 126 -4.60 1.98 -13.27
CA TRP A 126 -4.45 1.89 -11.81
C TRP A 126 -4.12 0.49 -11.32
N LEU A 127 -4.70 -0.55 -11.94
CA LEU A 127 -4.32 -1.94 -11.61
C LEU A 127 -2.86 -2.22 -11.96
N GLY A 128 -2.37 -1.72 -13.09
CA GLY A 128 -0.95 -1.82 -13.44
C GLY A 128 -0.04 -1.07 -12.45
N GLN A 129 -0.50 0.07 -11.91
CA GLN A 129 0.22 0.78 -10.85
C GLN A 129 0.28 -0.05 -9.56
N THR A 130 -0.80 -0.74 -9.18
CA THR A 130 -0.81 -1.60 -7.98
C THR A 130 0.00 -2.87 -8.17
N GLN A 131 0.00 -3.48 -9.35
CA GLN A 131 0.92 -4.56 -9.71
C GLN A 131 2.39 -4.15 -9.55
N ALA A 132 2.71 -2.93 -10.00
CA ALA A 132 4.06 -2.38 -9.86
C ALA A 132 4.45 -2.08 -8.41
N LEU A 133 3.49 -1.82 -7.52
CA LEU A 133 3.72 -1.73 -6.07
C LEU A 133 4.01 -3.11 -5.47
N GLU A 134 3.24 -4.12 -5.81
CA GLU A 134 3.47 -5.49 -5.33
C GLU A 134 4.84 -6.01 -5.78
N ALA A 135 5.17 -5.83 -7.05
CA ALA A 135 6.46 -6.21 -7.63
C ALA A 135 7.61 -5.24 -7.30
N TRP A 136 7.35 -4.16 -6.52
CA TRP A 136 8.31 -3.10 -6.12
C TRP A 136 9.18 -2.57 -7.28
N VAL A 137 8.57 -2.45 -8.43
CA VAL A 137 9.16 -2.00 -9.69
C VAL A 137 9.67 -0.55 -9.61
N SER A 138 10.74 -0.24 -10.34
CA SER A 138 11.30 1.11 -10.37
C SER A 138 10.35 2.12 -11.01
N LEU A 139 10.45 3.42 -10.65
CA LEU A 139 9.60 4.47 -11.25
C LEU A 139 9.77 4.61 -12.77
N ARG A 140 10.99 4.36 -13.29
CA ARG A 140 11.24 4.43 -14.74
C ARG A 140 10.54 3.30 -15.48
N GLU A 141 10.61 2.12 -14.93
CA GLU A 141 9.95 0.93 -15.47
C GLU A 141 8.43 1.07 -15.40
N VAL A 142 7.85 1.53 -14.28
CA VAL A 142 6.44 1.88 -14.16
C VAL A 142 6.01 2.88 -15.24
N ALA A 143 6.80 3.95 -15.43
CA ALA A 143 6.51 4.97 -16.43
C ALA A 143 6.48 4.39 -17.85
N ALA A 144 7.46 3.54 -18.18
CA ALA A 144 7.55 2.87 -19.48
C ALA A 144 6.40 1.88 -19.69
N THR A 145 6.16 0.97 -18.73
CA THR A 145 5.14 -0.07 -18.82
C THR A 145 3.72 0.51 -18.92
N LEU A 146 3.43 1.55 -18.13
CA LEU A 146 2.10 2.17 -18.13
C LEU A 146 1.94 3.26 -19.18
N GLY A 147 2.96 3.63 -19.94
CA GLY A 147 2.91 4.73 -20.90
C GLY A 147 2.49 6.04 -20.23
N ILE A 148 3.11 6.38 -19.09
CA ILE A 148 2.89 7.63 -18.35
C ILE A 148 4.21 8.36 -18.12
N HIS A 149 4.15 9.67 -17.91
CA HIS A 149 5.35 10.44 -17.61
C HIS A 149 5.95 10.06 -16.24
N LEU A 150 7.26 10.12 -16.10
CA LEU A 150 7.98 9.77 -14.87
C LEU A 150 7.49 10.55 -13.63
N SER A 151 7.18 11.84 -13.80
CA SER A 151 6.62 12.65 -12.71
C SER A 151 5.21 12.19 -12.29
N THR A 152 4.42 11.66 -13.24
CA THR A 152 3.12 11.06 -12.97
C THR A 152 3.30 9.76 -12.18
N ALA A 153 4.21 8.87 -12.61
CA ALA A 153 4.53 7.63 -11.89
C ALA A 153 5.00 7.93 -10.45
N HIS A 154 5.86 8.95 -10.26
CA HIS A 154 6.30 9.39 -8.93
C HIS A 154 5.12 9.90 -8.07
N ARG A 155 4.30 10.81 -8.62
CA ARG A 155 3.13 11.34 -7.90
C ARG A 155 2.13 10.24 -7.56
N TRP A 156 1.85 9.33 -8.49
CA TRP A 156 0.95 8.21 -8.26
C TRP A 156 1.46 7.30 -7.15
N ARG A 157 2.73 6.91 -7.17
CA ARG A 157 3.31 6.09 -6.11
C ARG A 157 2.97 6.66 -4.72
N HIS A 158 3.20 7.94 -4.49
CA HIS A 158 2.92 8.56 -3.20
C HIS A 158 1.42 8.70 -2.88
N ARG A 159 0.58 8.88 -3.89
CA ARG A 159 -0.88 8.91 -3.71
C ARG A 159 -1.42 7.51 -3.37
N PHE A 160 -0.97 6.48 -4.02
CA PHE A 160 -1.35 5.09 -3.74
C PHE A 160 -0.82 4.59 -2.39
N LEU A 161 0.31 5.12 -1.92
CA LEU A 161 0.89 4.77 -0.63
C LEU A 161 0.38 5.63 0.54
N ALA A 162 -0.50 6.59 0.30
CA ALA A 162 -0.95 7.51 1.36
C ALA A 162 -1.70 6.78 2.48
N LEU A 163 -2.60 5.85 2.15
CA LEU A 163 -3.31 5.04 3.14
C LEU A 163 -2.47 3.88 3.68
N PRO A 164 -1.74 3.08 2.88
CA PRO A 164 -0.77 2.11 3.40
C PRO A 164 0.20 2.70 4.42
N LYS A 165 0.65 3.95 4.23
CA LYS A 165 1.46 4.67 5.21
C LYS A 165 0.76 4.78 6.58
N ALA A 166 -0.53 5.06 6.58
CA ALA A 166 -1.32 5.28 7.80
C ALA A 166 -1.83 3.99 8.47
N ILE A 167 -1.85 2.87 7.70
CA ILE A 167 -2.32 1.59 8.23
C ILE A 167 -1.29 1.03 9.21
N GLN A 168 -1.59 1.13 10.50
CA GLN A 168 -0.85 0.54 11.61
C GLN A 168 -1.69 -0.58 12.25
N PRO A 169 -1.13 -1.50 13.04
CA PRO A 169 -1.93 -2.42 13.85
C PRO A 169 -2.80 -1.62 14.84
N LYS A 170 -3.95 -2.14 15.20
CA LYS A 170 -4.80 -1.50 16.23
C LYS A 170 -4.13 -1.58 17.60
N ALA A 171 -3.54 -2.73 17.91
CA ALA A 171 -2.73 -2.99 19.09
C ALA A 171 -1.76 -4.13 18.79
N LEU A 172 -0.65 -4.16 19.48
CA LEU A 172 0.25 -5.31 19.58
C LEU A 172 -0.24 -6.22 20.69
N THR A 173 0.14 -7.50 20.67
CA THR A 173 -0.36 -8.50 21.63
C THR A 173 0.76 -9.37 22.20
N GLY A 174 0.61 -9.83 23.45
CA GLY A 174 1.53 -10.75 24.10
C GLY A 174 2.93 -10.18 24.25
N ILE A 175 3.93 -10.78 23.61
CA ILE A 175 5.32 -10.31 23.64
C ILE A 175 5.60 -9.49 22.37
N ALA A 176 5.95 -8.22 22.54
CA ALA A 176 6.38 -7.35 21.45
C ALA A 176 7.88 -7.03 21.55
N GLU A 177 8.60 -7.28 20.46
CA GLU A 177 10.01 -6.92 20.31
C GLU A 177 10.10 -5.48 19.82
N VAL A 178 10.87 -4.65 20.48
CA VAL A 178 11.02 -3.23 20.13
C VAL A 178 12.50 -2.90 19.98
N ASP A 179 12.82 -2.27 18.85
CA ASP A 179 14.20 -1.81 18.57
C ASP A 179 14.17 -0.65 17.57
N GLU A 180 15.20 0.16 17.55
CA GLU A 180 15.38 1.27 16.65
C GLU A 180 16.37 0.94 15.54
N THR A 181 16.10 1.48 14.37
CA THR A 181 17.03 1.39 13.25
C THR A 181 17.26 2.75 12.61
N LEU A 182 18.48 2.98 12.13
CA LEU A 182 18.90 4.26 11.61
C LEU A 182 18.98 4.23 10.09
N PHE A 183 18.45 5.28 9.46
CA PHE A 183 18.56 5.55 8.03
C PHE A 183 19.34 6.83 7.79
N LEU A 184 20.14 6.88 6.73
CA LEU A 184 20.83 8.10 6.34
C LEU A 184 19.84 9.19 5.94
N LEU A 185 19.99 10.40 6.50
CA LEU A 185 19.26 11.58 6.06
C LEU A 185 19.52 11.81 4.55
N SER A 186 18.46 11.80 3.77
CA SER A 186 18.50 11.84 2.32
C SER A 186 17.63 12.95 1.75
N PHE A 187 18.24 13.82 0.97
CA PHE A 187 17.59 14.85 0.16
C PHE A 187 17.43 14.44 -1.30
N LYS A 188 17.28 13.14 -1.58
CA LYS A 188 17.17 12.63 -2.95
C LYS A 188 16.12 13.41 -3.76
N GLY A 189 16.51 13.88 -4.93
CA GLY A 189 15.68 14.69 -5.83
C GLY A 189 15.74 16.20 -5.58
N LYS A 190 16.33 16.68 -4.48
CA LYS A 190 16.63 18.10 -4.25
C LYS A 190 18.03 18.43 -4.80
N ARG A 191 18.13 19.48 -5.64
CA ARG A 191 19.39 19.86 -6.30
C ARG A 191 20.01 21.13 -5.71
N SER A 192 19.22 21.97 -5.05
CA SER A 192 19.63 23.25 -4.49
C SER A 192 19.16 23.43 -3.05
N GLY A 193 19.72 24.36 -2.30
CA GLY A 193 19.37 24.62 -0.90
C GLY A 193 19.65 23.41 0.01
N LEU A 194 20.80 22.79 -0.15
CA LEU A 194 21.30 21.73 0.71
C LEU A 194 22.36 22.30 1.64
N ASP A 195 22.27 21.97 2.93
CA ASP A 195 23.24 22.40 3.96
C ASP A 195 24.58 21.66 3.85
N ARG A 196 24.70 20.74 2.91
CA ARG A 196 25.89 19.92 2.68
C ARG A 196 26.02 19.49 1.20
N LYS A 197 27.21 19.09 0.80
CA LYS A 197 27.45 18.50 -0.52
C LYS A 197 26.58 17.24 -0.72
N PRO A 198 26.01 17.01 -1.92
CA PRO A 198 25.31 15.78 -2.25
C PRO A 198 26.16 14.55 -1.97
N ARG A 199 25.60 13.55 -1.30
CA ARG A 199 26.31 12.28 -1.07
C ARG A 199 26.41 11.48 -2.36
N LYS A 200 27.56 10.82 -2.54
CA LYS A 200 27.71 9.78 -3.56
C LYS A 200 26.85 8.57 -3.19
N ARG A 201 26.46 7.76 -4.19
CA ARG A 201 25.70 6.52 -3.97
C ARG A 201 26.48 5.60 -3.02
N GLY A 202 25.80 4.97 -2.07
CA GLY A 202 26.39 4.04 -1.10
C GLY A 202 27.17 4.72 0.05
N GLY A 203 27.05 6.07 0.20
CA GLY A 203 27.66 6.78 1.32
C GLY A 203 27.17 6.23 2.67
N LYS A 204 28.09 6.24 3.65
CA LYS A 204 27.82 5.90 5.05
C LYS A 204 27.77 7.17 5.89
N ALA A 205 27.21 7.09 7.11
CA ALA A 205 27.34 8.15 8.09
C ALA A 205 28.80 8.30 8.50
N THR A 206 29.21 9.53 8.80
CA THR A 206 30.60 9.82 9.27
C THR A 206 30.78 9.38 10.73
N LYS A 207 29.69 9.40 11.52
CA LYS A 207 29.70 8.98 12.93
C LYS A 207 28.87 7.71 13.12
N ARG A 208 29.33 6.84 14.00
CA ARG A 208 28.57 5.65 14.45
C ARG A 208 27.46 6.08 15.40
N GLY A 209 26.32 5.40 15.36
CA GLY A 209 25.15 5.68 16.20
C GLY A 209 24.35 6.89 15.70
N LEU A 210 23.46 7.42 16.54
CA LEU A 210 22.60 8.54 16.20
C LEU A 210 23.43 9.82 15.99
N SER A 211 23.21 10.48 14.89
CA SER A 211 23.81 11.78 14.56
C SER A 211 22.86 12.57 13.65
N HIS A 212 23.12 13.86 13.46
CA HIS A 212 22.35 14.70 12.52
C HIS A 212 22.33 14.18 11.07
N GLU A 213 23.19 13.21 10.75
CA GLU A 213 23.20 12.55 9.45
C GLU A 213 22.21 11.40 9.35
N GLN A 214 21.57 11.02 10.43
CA GLN A 214 20.73 9.83 10.52
C GLN A 214 19.33 10.16 11.02
N VAL A 215 18.39 9.36 10.56
CA VAL A 215 16.96 9.45 10.89
C VAL A 215 16.59 8.15 11.59
N PRO A 216 16.18 8.21 12.86
CA PRO A 216 15.77 7.04 13.60
C PRO A 216 14.38 6.58 13.18
N VAL A 217 14.21 5.27 13.11
CA VAL A 217 12.94 4.59 12.89
C VAL A 217 12.73 3.59 13.99
N LEU A 218 11.67 3.76 14.75
CA LEU A 218 11.21 2.79 15.73
C LEU A 218 10.41 1.69 15.05
N VAL A 219 10.66 0.45 15.43
CA VAL A 219 9.86 -0.69 15.03
C VAL A 219 9.47 -1.48 16.28
N ALA A 220 8.19 -1.79 16.42
CA ALA A 220 7.69 -2.74 17.38
C ALA A 220 6.95 -3.86 16.66
N ARG A 221 7.27 -5.11 16.98
CA ARG A 221 6.71 -6.30 16.35
C ARG A 221 6.37 -7.36 17.38
N ASP A 222 5.12 -7.79 17.39
CA ASP A 222 4.70 -8.88 18.26
C ASP A 222 4.96 -10.26 17.64
N ARG A 223 4.71 -11.30 18.42
CA ARG A 223 4.92 -12.71 18.02
C ARG A 223 3.95 -13.17 16.95
N SER A 224 2.79 -12.53 16.78
CA SER A 224 1.85 -12.80 15.70
C SER A 224 2.31 -12.21 14.36
N GLY A 225 3.31 -11.31 14.40
CA GLY A 225 3.84 -10.60 13.22
C GLY A 225 3.18 -9.25 13.00
N ALA A 226 2.25 -8.79 13.86
CA ALA A 226 1.77 -7.42 13.81
C ALA A 226 2.93 -6.46 14.04
N THR A 227 3.08 -5.48 13.16
CA THR A 227 4.25 -4.59 13.16
C THR A 227 3.80 -3.14 13.06
N MET A 228 4.25 -2.32 14.01
CA MET A 228 4.19 -0.87 13.90
C MET A 228 5.58 -0.34 13.55
N ASP A 229 5.63 0.72 12.80
CA ASP A 229 6.85 1.47 12.53
C ASP A 229 6.56 2.96 12.41
N CYS A 230 7.48 3.79 12.86
CA CYS A 230 7.40 5.23 12.69
C CYS A 230 8.79 5.87 12.59
N VAL A 231 8.84 7.00 11.90
CA VAL A 231 10.03 7.87 11.90
C VAL A 231 9.97 8.69 13.17
N LEU A 232 11.07 8.74 13.91
CA LEU A 232 11.21 9.54 15.12
C LEU A 232 11.99 10.82 14.84
N ASP A 233 11.68 11.87 15.59
CA ASP A 233 12.46 13.12 15.61
C ASP A 233 13.62 13.03 16.63
N ALA A 234 13.44 12.24 17.71
CA ALA A 234 14.42 11.99 18.75
C ALA A 234 14.35 10.54 19.23
N MET A 235 15.40 10.06 19.89
CA MET A 235 15.48 8.70 20.51
C MET A 235 15.52 8.81 22.03
N ASP A 236 14.78 9.73 22.62
CA ASP A 236 14.61 9.82 24.07
C ASP A 236 13.36 9.06 24.54
N ALA A 237 13.26 8.87 25.86
CA ALA A 237 12.15 8.11 26.45
C ALA A 237 10.77 8.74 26.16
N VAL A 238 10.69 10.07 26.07
CA VAL A 238 9.43 10.79 25.80
C VAL A 238 8.94 10.51 24.38
N ALA A 239 9.82 10.62 23.40
CA ALA A 239 9.48 10.36 21.98
C ALA A 239 9.11 8.88 21.77
N LEU A 240 9.84 7.95 22.41
CA LEU A 240 9.59 6.52 22.34
C LEU A 240 8.26 6.15 23.00
N SER A 241 7.98 6.66 24.20
CA SER A 241 6.71 6.47 24.91
C SER A 241 5.53 7.00 24.06
N ALA A 242 5.63 8.23 23.56
CA ALA A 242 4.59 8.80 22.72
C ALA A 242 4.33 7.99 21.45
N ALA A 243 5.38 7.45 20.81
CA ALA A 243 5.27 6.63 19.62
C ALA A 243 4.64 5.25 19.89
N LEU A 244 4.96 4.62 21.02
CA LEU A 244 4.47 3.30 21.41
C LEU A 244 3.04 3.34 21.96
N LYS A 245 2.70 4.34 22.75
CA LYS A 245 1.43 4.48 23.49
C LYS A 245 0.17 4.09 22.72
N PRO A 246 0.00 4.46 21.43
CA PRO A 246 -1.22 4.09 20.68
C PRO A 246 -1.34 2.60 20.35
N PHE A 247 -0.26 1.81 20.49
CA PHE A 247 -0.17 0.44 19.97
C PHE A 247 0.10 -0.61 21.03
N VAL A 248 0.54 -0.19 22.21
CA VAL A 248 0.93 -1.10 23.29
C VAL A 248 -0.05 -0.99 24.47
N PRO A 249 -0.96 -1.96 24.64
CA PRO A 249 -1.82 -2.04 25.83
C PRO A 249 -0.98 -2.41 27.05
N THR A 250 -1.50 -2.21 28.26
CA THR A 250 -0.78 -2.41 29.52
C THR A 250 -0.50 -3.88 29.86
N ASP A 251 -1.18 -4.82 29.23
CA ASP A 251 -1.03 -6.26 29.39
C ASP A 251 0.02 -6.90 28.46
N ILE A 252 0.71 -6.07 27.66
CA ILE A 252 1.79 -6.52 26.78
C ILE A 252 3.12 -6.56 27.53
N VAL A 253 4.01 -7.43 27.08
CA VAL A 253 5.40 -7.45 27.55
C VAL A 253 6.32 -6.93 26.45
N LEU A 254 7.10 -5.89 26.74
CA LEU A 254 8.10 -5.36 25.81
C LEU A 254 9.44 -6.07 25.99
N CYS A 255 9.97 -6.60 24.89
CA CYS A 255 11.30 -7.19 24.82
C CYS A 255 12.22 -6.26 24.00
N THR A 256 13.36 -5.82 24.59
CA THR A 256 14.29 -4.89 23.93
C THR A 256 15.74 -5.37 24.06
N ASP A 257 16.68 -4.70 23.39
CA ASP A 257 18.12 -4.95 23.49
C ASP A 257 18.77 -4.36 24.76
N GLY A 258 17.97 -3.80 25.69
CA GLY A 258 18.46 -3.16 26.90
C GLY A 258 18.75 -1.67 26.78
N SER A 259 18.23 -1.00 25.74
CA SER A 259 18.25 0.46 25.60
C SER A 259 17.64 1.14 26.84
N LYS A 260 18.40 2.03 27.50
CA LYS A 260 17.92 2.79 28.67
C LYS A 260 16.70 3.65 28.36
N ALA A 261 16.62 4.18 27.14
CA ALA A 261 15.50 5.00 26.69
C ALA A 261 14.22 4.16 26.52
N LEU A 262 14.32 2.96 25.94
CA LEU A 262 13.19 2.02 25.84
C LEU A 262 12.74 1.51 27.22
N ALA A 263 13.67 1.22 28.12
CA ALA A 263 13.35 0.83 29.50
C ALA A 263 12.62 1.96 30.25
N ALA A 264 13.02 3.21 30.05
CA ALA A 264 12.33 4.38 30.63
C ALA A 264 10.94 4.58 30.00
N ALA A 265 10.80 4.41 28.68
CA ALA A 265 9.52 4.49 28.00
C ALA A 265 8.54 3.40 28.46
N ALA A 266 9.01 2.17 28.66
CA ALA A 266 8.19 1.06 29.19
C ALA A 266 7.67 1.35 30.60
N ARG A 267 8.52 1.91 31.47
CA ARG A 267 8.09 2.36 32.81
C ARG A 267 7.06 3.48 32.78
N ASP A 268 7.26 4.46 31.91
CA ASP A 268 6.33 5.58 31.72
C ASP A 268 4.94 5.07 31.24
N LEU A 269 4.92 4.04 30.42
CA LEU A 269 3.71 3.40 29.92
C LEU A 269 3.08 2.39 30.90
N GLY A 270 3.77 2.04 32.00
CA GLY A 270 3.31 1.03 32.95
C GLY A 270 3.31 -0.40 32.40
N ILE A 271 4.23 -0.71 31.48
CA ILE A 271 4.30 -1.97 30.73
C ILE A 271 5.48 -2.81 31.26
N GLU A 272 5.26 -4.12 31.40
CA GLU A 272 6.32 -5.07 31.73
C GLU A 272 7.43 -5.04 30.67
N HIS A 273 8.70 -5.01 31.13
CA HIS A 273 9.84 -4.85 30.24
C HIS A 273 10.91 -5.92 30.53
N HIS A 274 11.30 -6.64 29.49
CA HIS A 274 12.42 -7.59 29.50
C HIS A 274 13.53 -7.10 28.58
N ALA A 275 14.71 -6.87 29.17
CA ALA A 275 15.92 -6.51 28.43
C ALA A 275 16.75 -7.76 28.13
N VAL A 276 17.01 -8.01 26.84
CA VAL A 276 17.96 -9.06 26.40
C VAL A 276 19.35 -8.44 26.29
N ASN A 277 20.26 -8.83 27.16
CA ASN A 277 21.60 -8.28 27.19
C ASN A 277 22.47 -8.88 26.05
N LEU A 278 22.44 -8.26 24.90
CA LEU A 278 23.24 -8.66 23.73
C LEU A 278 24.74 -8.46 23.97
N SER A 279 25.14 -7.48 24.79
CA SER A 279 26.56 -7.22 25.10
C SER A 279 27.19 -8.30 26.00
N ALA A 280 26.37 -9.02 26.77
CA ALA A 280 26.81 -10.21 27.51
C ALA A 280 26.82 -11.49 26.65
N GLY A 281 26.65 -11.39 25.33
CA GLY A 281 26.64 -12.54 24.44
C GLY A 281 25.31 -13.33 24.42
N ARG A 282 24.33 -12.93 25.22
CA ARG A 282 23.02 -13.59 25.27
C ARG A 282 22.11 -13.03 24.19
N ARG A 283 21.78 -13.85 23.19
CA ARG A 283 20.84 -13.50 22.11
C ARG A 283 19.40 -13.91 22.41
N VAL A 284 19.23 -14.85 23.32
CA VAL A 284 17.96 -15.43 23.72
C VAL A 284 18.03 -15.74 25.22
N ASP A 285 16.94 -15.44 25.92
CA ASP A 285 16.75 -15.78 27.32
C ASP A 285 15.34 -16.39 27.48
N GLY A 286 15.22 -17.71 27.30
CA GLY A 286 13.95 -18.39 27.21
C GLY A 286 13.08 -17.88 26.07
N ALA A 287 11.92 -17.32 26.39
CA ALA A 287 11.01 -16.71 25.40
C ALA A 287 11.45 -15.30 24.97
N TRP A 288 12.44 -14.71 25.64
CA TRP A 288 12.83 -13.31 25.44
C TRP A 288 13.94 -13.20 24.41
N HIS A 289 13.67 -12.51 23.33
CA HIS A 289 14.64 -12.18 22.28
C HIS A 289 14.11 -11.05 21.40
N VAL A 290 15.00 -10.43 20.61
CA VAL A 290 14.70 -9.35 19.65
C VAL A 290 14.98 -9.80 18.20
N GLN A 291 14.90 -11.11 17.93
CA GLN A 291 15.28 -11.65 16.62
C GLN A 291 14.27 -11.34 15.52
N ASN A 292 12.96 -11.26 15.83
CA ASN A 292 11.93 -10.97 14.83
C ASN A 292 11.99 -9.51 14.37
N VAL A 293 12.21 -8.56 15.30
CA VAL A 293 12.40 -7.15 14.94
C VAL A 293 13.70 -6.95 14.18
N ASN A 294 14.79 -7.62 14.56
CA ASN A 294 16.06 -7.58 13.84
C ASN A 294 15.95 -8.17 12.43
N ALA A 295 15.23 -9.27 12.27
CA ALA A 295 14.95 -9.87 10.97
C ALA A 295 14.11 -8.92 10.10
N TYR A 296 13.13 -8.22 10.69
CA TYR A 296 12.37 -7.18 9.98
C TYR A 296 13.28 -6.03 9.53
N HIS A 297 14.16 -5.51 10.42
CA HIS A 297 15.14 -4.46 10.08
C HIS A 297 16.04 -4.87 8.92
N SER A 298 16.55 -6.10 8.94
CA SER A 298 17.40 -6.63 7.87
C SER A 298 16.68 -6.66 6.53
N ARG A 299 15.44 -7.18 6.49
CA ARG A 299 14.61 -7.21 5.28
C ARG A 299 14.26 -5.80 4.80
N LEU A 300 13.86 -4.89 5.69
CA LEU A 300 13.54 -3.50 5.39
C LEU A 300 14.74 -2.78 4.76
N LYS A 301 15.91 -2.87 5.40
CA LYS A 301 17.15 -2.25 4.89
C LYS A 301 17.53 -2.82 3.52
N GLY A 302 17.49 -4.14 3.36
CA GLY A 302 17.80 -4.81 2.08
C GLY A 302 16.83 -4.37 0.98
N TRP A 303 15.54 -4.23 1.29
CA TRP A 303 14.53 -3.77 0.34
C TRP A 303 14.73 -2.28 -0.05
N ILE A 304 14.95 -1.39 0.93
CA ILE A 304 15.23 0.04 0.67
C ILE A 304 16.52 0.22 -0.14
N TYR A 305 17.54 -0.61 0.10
CA TYR A 305 18.78 -0.59 -0.66
C TYR A 305 18.55 -0.82 -2.15
N LYS A 306 17.69 -1.77 -2.52
CA LYS A 306 17.32 -2.06 -3.92
C LYS A 306 16.64 -0.88 -4.61
N LEU A 307 15.95 -0.01 -3.87
CA LEU A 307 15.35 1.22 -4.39
C LEU A 307 16.37 2.35 -4.66
N ARG A 308 17.66 2.09 -4.40
CA ARG A 308 18.75 3.05 -4.58
C ARG A 308 18.57 4.33 -3.76
N GLY A 309 18.06 4.19 -2.55
CA GLY A 309 17.81 5.25 -1.59
C GLY A 309 16.44 5.93 -1.74
N VAL A 310 15.92 6.42 -0.64
CA VAL A 310 14.62 7.11 -0.51
C VAL A 310 14.89 8.49 0.10
N ALA A 311 14.23 9.54 -0.38
CA ALA A 311 14.29 10.83 0.30
C ALA A 311 13.60 10.72 1.68
N THR A 312 14.23 11.28 2.71
CA THR A 312 13.73 11.18 4.10
C THR A 312 12.28 11.64 4.24
N ARG A 313 11.88 12.71 3.55
CA ARG A 313 10.50 13.19 3.53
C ARG A 313 9.45 12.15 3.09
N TYR A 314 9.89 11.11 2.41
CA TYR A 314 9.02 10.02 1.95
C TYR A 314 9.23 8.71 2.72
N LEU A 315 10.15 8.68 3.69
CA LEU A 315 10.54 7.46 4.40
C LEU A 315 9.30 6.77 5.01
N ALA A 316 8.43 7.51 5.69
CA ALA A 316 7.21 6.96 6.26
C ALA A 316 6.27 6.29 5.24
N SER A 317 6.19 6.80 3.99
CA SER A 317 5.41 6.15 2.93
C SER A 317 6.02 4.82 2.49
N TYR A 318 7.35 4.73 2.50
CA TYR A 318 8.07 3.50 2.17
C TYR A 318 8.04 2.49 3.32
N LEU A 319 8.04 2.94 4.57
CA LEU A 319 7.80 2.07 5.73
C LEU A 319 6.42 1.39 5.63
N GLY A 320 5.35 2.16 5.42
CA GLY A 320 4.01 1.60 5.24
C GLY A 320 3.90 0.67 4.02
N TRP A 321 4.61 0.97 2.94
CA TRP A 321 4.69 0.08 1.79
C TRP A 321 5.38 -1.24 2.16
N PHE A 322 6.56 -1.18 2.77
CA PHE A 322 7.28 -2.38 3.17
C PHE A 322 6.50 -3.20 4.22
N ARG A 323 5.89 -2.54 5.20
CA ARG A 323 5.04 -3.21 6.21
C ARG A 323 3.88 -3.98 5.56
N THR A 324 3.25 -3.42 4.53
CA THR A 324 2.20 -4.11 3.78
C THR A 324 2.77 -5.35 3.08
N LEU A 325 3.88 -5.22 2.35
CA LEU A 325 4.55 -6.35 1.67
C LEU A 325 5.04 -7.43 2.65
N ASP A 326 5.61 -7.06 3.80
CA ASP A 326 6.09 -8.03 4.79
C ASP A 326 4.95 -8.80 5.46
N ARG A 327 3.83 -8.12 5.73
CA ARG A 327 2.63 -8.73 6.30
C ARG A 327 1.97 -9.73 5.36
N THR A 328 1.98 -9.46 4.07
CA THR A 328 1.36 -10.30 3.04
C THR A 328 2.37 -11.17 2.30
N ARG A 329 3.56 -11.37 2.86
CA ARG A 329 4.66 -12.09 2.20
C ARG A 329 4.32 -13.53 1.84
N THR A 330 3.55 -14.22 2.66
CA THR A 330 3.10 -15.61 2.43
C THR A 330 1.89 -15.70 1.54
N ASP A 331 1.09 -14.63 1.45
CA ASP A 331 -0.09 -14.51 0.60
C ASP A 331 -0.12 -13.10 -0.02
N PRO A 332 0.61 -12.89 -1.12
CA PRO A 332 0.72 -11.57 -1.75
C PRO A 332 -0.62 -11.00 -2.17
N LEU A 333 -0.81 -9.72 -1.97
CA LEU A 333 -2.03 -9.03 -2.36
C LEU A 333 -2.16 -8.99 -3.87
N ASN A 334 -3.31 -9.38 -4.38
CA ASN A 334 -3.62 -9.14 -5.77
C ASN A 334 -3.79 -7.62 -6.06
N PRO A 335 -3.72 -7.19 -7.32
CA PRO A 335 -3.81 -5.78 -7.69
C PRO A 335 -5.09 -5.08 -7.23
N GLN A 336 -6.20 -5.81 -7.15
CA GLN A 336 -7.50 -5.28 -6.71
C GLN A 336 -7.49 -4.97 -5.21
N HIS A 337 -6.93 -5.84 -4.38
CA HIS A 337 -6.76 -5.60 -2.94
C HIS A 337 -5.83 -4.41 -2.67
N TRP A 338 -4.72 -4.30 -3.42
CA TRP A 338 -3.86 -3.12 -3.35
C TRP A 338 -4.60 -1.84 -3.72
N LEU A 339 -5.45 -1.89 -4.75
CA LEU A 339 -6.25 -0.73 -5.16
C LEU A 339 -7.28 -0.37 -4.09
N ALA A 340 -7.95 -1.37 -3.51
CA ALA A 340 -8.87 -1.15 -2.39
C ALA A 340 -8.19 -0.49 -1.20
N LEU A 341 -6.98 -0.94 -0.81
CA LEU A 341 -6.16 -0.30 0.23
C LEU A 341 -5.83 1.15 -0.12
N ALA A 342 -5.49 1.45 -1.38
CA ALA A 342 -5.13 2.80 -1.81
C ALA A 342 -6.33 3.77 -1.88
N ILE A 343 -7.52 3.26 -2.16
CA ILE A 343 -8.77 4.03 -2.17
C ILE A 343 -9.28 4.24 -0.73
N GLY A 344 -9.12 3.22 0.13
CA GLY A 344 -9.60 3.21 1.51
C GLY A 344 -11.04 2.77 1.68
N PRO A 345 -11.45 2.53 2.93
CA PRO A 345 -12.80 2.08 3.26
C PRO A 345 -13.86 3.11 2.86
N ALA A 346 -15.11 2.67 2.86
CA ALA A 346 -16.27 3.55 2.83
C ALA A 346 -16.23 4.50 4.04
N THR A 347 -16.54 5.73 3.83
CA THR A 347 -16.72 6.74 4.89
C THR A 347 -18.20 6.80 5.29
#